data_e4fac10e1746db9d33b57c16f7d6b0bc
#
_entry.id   e4fac10e1746db9d33b57c16f7d6b0bc
#
_cell.length_a   1.000
_cell.length_b   1.000
_cell.length_c   1.000
_cell.angle_alpha   90.00
_cell.angle_beta   90.00
_cell.angle_gamma   90.00
#
_symmetry.space_group_name_H-M   'P 1'
#
loop_
_entity.id
_entity.type
_entity.pdbx_description
1 polymer ?
#
loop_
_entity_poly.entity_id
_entity_poly.type
_entity_poly.pdbx_seq_one_letter_code
_entity_poly.pdbx_strand_id
1 'polypeptide(L)'
;MSQKIGFILLPGYSSMSYVSAMEPLLMCNELMGETRFETFTVALADNRSLSSLGNPIDTHYSLGDAPEADAWIVAGMSPARHPKTPGLDEFLLTRS
;
A
#
# COMPACT_ATOMS: atom_id res chain seq x y z
N MET A 1 -18.67 9.66 6.28
CA MET A 1 -17.56 8.95 6.92
C MET A 1 -16.59 8.43 5.88
N SER A 2 -15.31 8.62 6.10
CA SER A 2 -14.29 8.11 5.20
C SER A 2 -13.79 6.75 5.67
N GLN A 3 -13.33 5.94 4.72
CA GLN A 3 -12.64 4.68 5.01
C GLN A 3 -11.15 4.89 4.80
N LYS A 4 -10.34 4.30 5.67
CA LYS A 4 -8.89 4.37 5.56
C LYS A 4 -8.39 3.11 4.87
N ILE A 5 -7.70 3.31 3.76
CA ILE A 5 -7.15 2.23 2.95
C ILE A 5 -5.63 2.34 2.96
N GLY A 6 -4.97 1.33 3.50
CA GLY A 6 -3.51 1.27 3.52
C GLY A 6 -2.99 0.44 2.36
N PHE A 7 -1.99 0.96 1.66
CA PHE A 7 -1.33 0.25 0.56
C PHE A 7 0.07 -0.15 1.00
N ILE A 8 0.31 -1.44 1.11
CA ILE A 8 1.64 -1.98 1.43
C ILE A 8 2.35 -2.24 0.13
N LEU A 9 3.43 -1.50 -0.13
CA LEU A 9 4.20 -1.58 -1.37
C LEU A 9 5.44 -2.44 -1.12
N LEU A 10 5.38 -3.69 -1.55
CA LEU A 10 6.51 -4.60 -1.41
C LEU A 10 7.61 -4.23 -2.41
N PRO A 11 8.89 -4.47 -2.07
CA PRO A 11 9.97 -4.21 -3.02
C PRO A 11 9.73 -4.91 -4.33
N GLY A 12 9.86 -4.19 -5.44
CA GLY A 12 9.58 -4.72 -6.76
C GLY A 12 8.10 -4.75 -7.12
N TYR A 13 7.25 -4.04 -6.38
CA TYR A 13 5.82 -4.04 -6.67
C TYR A 13 5.52 -3.58 -8.09
N SER A 14 4.43 -4.08 -8.67
CA SER A 14 3.98 -3.64 -9.99
C SER A 14 3.36 -2.26 -9.90
N SER A 15 3.96 -1.29 -10.60
CA SER A 15 3.43 0.07 -10.64
C SER A 15 2.01 0.10 -11.20
N MET A 16 1.74 -0.72 -12.21
CA MET A 16 0.41 -0.79 -12.81
C MET A 16 -0.63 -1.31 -11.81
N SER A 17 -0.27 -2.34 -11.04
CA SER A 17 -1.19 -2.89 -10.04
C SER A 17 -1.50 -1.86 -8.95
N TYR A 18 -0.49 -1.13 -8.50
CA TYR A 18 -0.68 -0.10 -7.50
C TYR A 18 -1.58 1.02 -8.01
N VAL A 19 -1.27 1.55 -9.19
CA VAL A 19 -2.04 2.65 -9.78
C VAL A 19 -3.48 2.21 -10.08
N SER A 20 -3.65 0.99 -10.59
CA SER A 20 -4.98 0.46 -10.91
C SER A 20 -5.86 0.32 -9.66
N ALA A 21 -5.26 0.09 -8.50
CA ALA A 21 -6.02 -0.01 -7.26
C ALA A 21 -6.26 1.36 -6.62
N MET A 22 -5.29 2.28 -6.73
CA MET A 22 -5.36 3.58 -6.09
C MET A 22 -6.26 4.56 -6.85
N GLU A 23 -6.13 4.60 -8.16
CA GLU A 23 -6.84 5.63 -8.95
C GLU A 23 -8.36 5.61 -8.81
N PRO A 24 -9.03 4.44 -8.83
CA PRO A 24 -10.48 4.45 -8.67
C PRO A 24 -10.92 5.05 -7.33
N LEU A 25 -10.13 4.88 -6.29
CA LEU A 25 -10.46 5.46 -4.98
C LEU A 25 -10.36 6.98 -5.01
N LEU A 26 -9.31 7.49 -5.65
CA LEU A 26 -9.12 8.93 -5.78
C LEU A 26 -10.18 9.55 -6.70
N MET A 27 -10.53 8.84 -7.78
CA MET A 27 -11.60 9.30 -8.67
C MET A 27 -12.94 9.35 -7.96
N CYS A 28 -13.22 8.37 -7.11
CA CYS A 28 -14.44 8.37 -6.33
C CYS A 28 -14.52 9.61 -5.44
N ASN A 29 -13.42 9.94 -4.76
CA ASN A 29 -13.37 11.15 -3.93
C ASN A 29 -13.68 12.39 -4.76
N GLU A 30 -13.07 12.48 -5.93
CA GLU A 30 -13.23 13.63 -6.81
C GLU A 30 -14.68 13.75 -7.33
N LEU A 31 -15.25 12.65 -7.78
CA LEU A 31 -16.61 12.63 -8.30
C LEU A 31 -17.65 12.93 -7.23
N MET A 32 -17.41 12.49 -6.01
CA MET A 32 -18.34 12.72 -4.90
C MET A 32 -18.16 14.10 -4.27
N GLY A 33 -17.09 14.81 -4.59
CA GLY A 33 -16.81 16.10 -4.00
C GLY A 33 -16.46 16.04 -2.53
N GLU A 34 -16.07 14.87 -2.02
CA GLU A 34 -15.69 14.71 -0.63
C GLU A 34 -14.74 13.53 -0.50
N THR A 35 -13.97 13.49 0.58
CA THR A 35 -13.04 12.39 0.84
C THR A 35 -13.77 11.19 1.41
N ARG A 36 -14.09 10.24 0.54
CA ARG A 36 -14.68 8.96 0.92
C ARG A 36 -13.62 7.95 1.34
N PHE A 37 -12.46 8.02 0.71
CA PHE A 37 -11.34 7.12 0.97
C PHE A 37 -10.12 7.93 1.33
N GLU A 38 -9.57 7.67 2.50
CA GLU A 38 -8.28 8.21 2.91
C GLU A 38 -7.25 7.14 2.65
N THR A 39 -6.30 7.42 1.76
CA THR A 39 -5.30 6.43 1.36
C THR A 39 -3.94 6.81 1.92
N PHE A 40 -3.16 5.80 2.25
CA PHE A 40 -1.77 6.00 2.64
C PHE A 40 -0.95 4.82 2.18
N THR A 41 0.35 5.03 2.06
CA THR A 41 1.27 4.01 1.58
C THR A 41 2.23 3.61 2.69
N VAL A 42 2.61 2.33 2.67
CA VAL A 42 3.47 1.73 3.69
C VAL A 42 4.55 0.91 2.99
N ALA A 43 5.81 1.14 3.36
CA ALA A 43 6.94 0.33 2.90
C ALA A 43 7.35 -0.62 4.01
N LEU A 44 8.13 -1.65 3.65
CA LEU A 44 8.62 -2.61 4.65
C LEU A 44 9.57 -1.95 5.64
N ALA A 45 10.43 -1.05 5.14
CA ALA A 45 11.39 -0.33 5.96
C ALA A 45 11.74 0.98 5.26
N ASP A 46 12.28 1.95 6.01
CA ASP A 46 12.85 3.20 5.49
C ASP A 46 11.87 4.13 4.77
N ASN A 47 10.59 3.92 4.88
CA ASN A 47 9.56 4.77 4.26
C ASN A 47 9.81 5.00 2.76
N ARG A 48 10.34 3.97 2.09
CA ARG A 48 10.61 4.04 0.65
C ARG A 48 10.49 2.64 0.05
N SER A 49 9.93 2.56 -1.14
CA SER A 49 9.85 1.30 -1.88
C SER A 49 10.22 1.53 -3.32
N LEU A 50 10.82 0.52 -3.95
CA LEU A 50 11.15 0.55 -5.37
C LEU A 50 10.13 -0.28 -6.13
N SER A 51 9.63 0.28 -7.23
CA SER A 51 8.74 -0.47 -8.12
C SER A 51 9.51 -1.49 -8.94
N SER A 52 8.78 -2.31 -9.68
CA SER A 52 9.39 -3.27 -10.61
C SER A 52 10.20 -2.58 -11.70
N LEU A 53 9.93 -1.31 -11.95
CA LEU A 53 10.67 -0.51 -12.93
C LEU A 53 11.89 0.17 -12.32
N GLY A 54 12.13 -0.04 -11.02
CA GLY A 54 13.25 0.60 -10.33
C GLY A 54 12.98 2.03 -9.90
N ASN A 55 11.75 2.50 -10.01
CA ASN A 55 11.40 3.85 -9.58
C ASN A 55 11.13 3.89 -8.08
N PRO A 56 11.85 4.74 -7.34
CA PRO A 56 11.58 4.86 -5.91
C PRO A 56 10.34 5.70 -5.66
N ILE A 57 9.61 5.33 -4.62
CA ILE A 57 8.49 6.12 -4.12
C ILE A 57 8.65 6.25 -2.61
N ASP A 58 8.47 7.46 -2.11
CA ASP A 58 8.46 7.69 -0.68
C ASP A 58 7.08 7.35 -0.14
N THR A 59 7.04 6.51 0.89
CA THR A 59 5.79 6.11 1.51
C THR A 59 5.50 6.96 2.74
N HIS A 60 4.24 6.99 3.14
CA HIS A 60 3.84 7.75 4.33
C HIS A 60 4.36 7.11 5.61
N TYR A 61 4.44 5.77 5.63
CA TYR A 61 4.82 5.03 6.83
C TYR A 61 5.65 3.81 6.47
N SER A 62 6.30 3.24 7.46
CA SER A 62 6.85 1.89 7.38
C SER A 62 5.94 0.95 8.16
N LEU A 63 6.18 -0.36 8.08
CA LEU A 63 5.35 -1.33 8.81
C LEU A 63 5.33 -1.06 10.30
N GLY A 64 6.46 -0.58 10.85
CA GLY A 64 6.57 -0.38 12.29
C GLY A 64 5.71 0.75 12.84
N ASP A 65 5.39 1.73 12.02
CA ASP A 65 4.64 2.91 12.48
C ASP A 65 3.36 3.14 11.69
N ALA A 66 2.91 2.15 10.92
CA ALA A 66 1.68 2.28 10.13
C ALA A 66 0.45 2.36 11.06
N PRO A 67 -0.48 3.27 10.77
CA PRO A 67 -1.71 3.38 11.56
C PRO A 67 -2.69 2.27 11.24
N GLU A 68 -3.78 2.24 11.96
CA GLU A 68 -4.89 1.34 11.65
C GLU A 68 -5.55 1.75 10.34
N ALA A 69 -6.09 0.78 9.64
CA ALA A 69 -6.83 1.00 8.40
C ALA A 69 -8.07 0.10 8.37
N ASP A 70 -9.08 0.54 7.62
CA ASP A 70 -10.29 -0.27 7.44
C ASP A 70 -10.03 -1.42 6.46
N ALA A 71 -9.11 -1.22 5.53
CA ALA A 71 -8.73 -2.27 4.59
C ALA A 71 -7.27 -2.10 4.19
N TRP A 72 -6.64 -3.21 3.82
CA TRP A 72 -5.25 -3.23 3.39
C TRP A 72 -5.16 -3.83 1.99
N ILE A 73 -4.41 -3.17 1.13
CA ILE A 73 -4.11 -3.67 -0.21
C ILE A 73 -2.60 -3.87 -0.29
N VAL A 74 -2.19 -5.08 -0.65
CA VAL A 74 -0.77 -5.40 -0.78
C VAL A 74 -0.42 -5.41 -2.24
N ALA A 75 0.45 -4.48 -2.65
CA ALA A 75 0.95 -4.42 -4.00
C ALA A 75 2.29 -5.16 -4.06
N GLY A 76 2.35 -6.15 -4.90
CA GLY A 76 3.54 -6.97 -5.01
C GLY A 76 3.80 -7.40 -6.44
N MET A 77 4.71 -8.35 -6.58
CA MET A 77 5.03 -8.98 -7.86
C MET A 77 4.49 -10.41 -7.88
N SER A 78 4.89 -11.14 -8.91
CA SER A 78 4.58 -12.57 -8.97
C SER A 78 5.02 -13.27 -7.68
N PRO A 79 4.20 -14.16 -7.13
CA PRO A 79 4.56 -14.88 -5.90
C PRO A 79 5.91 -15.58 -5.98
N ALA A 80 6.33 -16.00 -7.17
CA ALA A 80 7.60 -16.68 -7.35
C ALA A 80 8.81 -15.78 -7.11
N ARG A 81 8.62 -14.46 -7.10
CA ARG A 81 9.70 -13.49 -6.93
C ARG A 81 9.72 -12.84 -5.56
N HIS A 82 8.76 -13.17 -4.71
CA HIS A 82 8.71 -12.56 -3.39
C HIS A 82 9.60 -13.32 -2.43
N PRO A 83 10.63 -12.69 -1.91
CA PRO A 83 11.31 -13.28 -0.77
C PRO A 83 10.35 -13.26 0.41
N LYS A 84 10.47 -14.22 1.29
CA LYS A 84 9.74 -14.17 2.55
C LYS A 84 10.20 -12.92 3.30
N THR A 85 9.25 -12.14 3.74
CA THR A 85 9.55 -10.92 4.48
C THR A 85 9.09 -11.10 5.92
N PRO A 86 10.05 -11.30 6.85
CA PRO A 86 9.71 -11.41 8.25
C PRO A 86 8.98 -10.14 8.70
N GLY A 87 7.94 -10.30 9.47
CA GLY A 87 7.16 -9.18 9.97
C GLY A 87 5.95 -8.82 9.13
N LEU A 88 5.96 -9.10 7.82
CA LEU A 88 4.79 -8.82 7.00
C LEU A 88 3.62 -9.74 7.37
N ASP A 89 3.88 -11.03 7.48
CA ASP A 89 2.85 -11.99 7.86
C ASP A 89 2.27 -11.64 9.22
N GLU A 90 3.15 -11.33 10.17
CA GLU A 90 2.71 -10.94 11.51
C GLU A 90 1.89 -9.66 11.47
N PHE A 91 2.34 -8.68 10.69
CA PHE A 91 1.61 -7.43 10.51
C PHE A 91 0.20 -7.69 9.99
N LEU A 92 0.07 -8.49 8.93
CA LEU A 92 -1.22 -8.78 8.33
C LEU A 92 -2.13 -9.55 9.29
N LEU A 93 -1.57 -10.48 10.07
CA LEU A 93 -2.35 -11.24 11.05
C LEU A 93 -2.89 -10.35 12.17
N THR A 94 -2.13 -9.35 12.58
CA THR A 94 -2.54 -8.47 13.68
C THR A 94 -3.49 -7.36 13.22
N ARG A 95 -3.49 -7.04 11.92
CA ARG A 95 -4.29 -5.94 11.38
C ARG A 95 -5.53 -6.39 10.61
N SER A 96 -5.66 -7.67 10.36
CA SER A 96 -6.80 -8.17 9.57
C SER A 96 -8.05 -8.40 10.40
#